data_357f0f96f46a62ec871b72590b1f1cb5
#
_entry.id   357f0f96f46a62ec871b72590b1f1cb5
#
_cell.length_a   1.000
_cell.length_b   1.000
_cell.length_c   1.000
_cell.angle_alpha   90.00
_cell.angle_beta   90.00
_cell.angle_gamma   90.00
#
_symmetry.space_group_name_H-M   'P 1'
#
loop_
_entity.id
_entity.type
_entity.pdbx_description
1 polymer ?
#
loop_
_entity_poly.entity_id
_entity_poly.type
_entity_poly.pdbx_seq_one_letter_code
_entity_poly.pdbx_strand_id
1 'polypeptide(L)'
;MDKSQYLTTGELAKLMHVTKNTLFHYDKIGLFSPEIVLDNEYRYYSIHQIEVLEAIIMLKELGMSLKEIQAFLSDRTPEKLLELFEKEEQILAEKIRLLKDRRQWMEEKSKKIRA
;
A
#
# COMPACT_ATOMS: atom_id res chain seq x y z
N MET A 1 28.78 1.56 6.60
CA MET A 1 27.35 1.86 6.40
C MET A 1 26.91 2.95 7.36
N ASP A 2 26.30 3.98 6.85
CA ASP A 2 25.73 5.05 7.68
C ASP A 2 24.36 4.61 8.18
N LYS A 3 24.27 4.27 9.45
CA LYS A 3 23.04 3.74 10.07
C LYS A 3 21.88 4.73 10.06
N SER A 4 22.14 6.03 9.93
CA SER A 4 21.08 7.05 9.87
C SER A 4 20.26 6.97 8.56
N GLN A 5 20.79 6.32 7.53
CA GLN A 5 20.16 6.18 6.22
C GLN A 5 19.44 4.84 6.03
N TYR A 6 19.44 3.98 7.07
CA TYR A 6 18.92 2.63 6.94
C TYR A 6 18.05 2.22 8.13
N LEU A 7 17.09 1.36 7.85
CA LEU A 7 16.19 0.76 8.83
C LEU A 7 16.32 -0.75 8.77
N THR A 8 16.30 -1.40 9.93
CA THR A 8 16.17 -2.87 9.96
C THR A 8 14.76 -3.27 9.53
N THR A 9 14.55 -4.55 9.23
CA THR A 9 13.22 -5.07 8.91
C THR A 9 12.22 -4.75 10.03
N GLY A 10 12.61 -4.94 11.29
CA GLY A 10 11.75 -4.66 12.43
C GLY A 10 11.39 -3.18 12.58
N GLU A 11 12.37 -2.31 12.37
CA GLU A 11 12.15 -0.86 12.44
C GLU A 11 11.20 -0.39 11.34
N LEU A 12 11.40 -0.89 10.11
CA LEU A 12 10.53 -0.52 8.99
C LEU A 12 9.11 -1.06 9.20
N ALA A 13 8.99 -2.31 9.65
CA ALA A 13 7.69 -2.92 9.93
C ALA A 13 6.89 -2.11 10.94
N LYS A 14 7.54 -1.69 12.02
CA LYS A 14 6.92 -0.88 13.05
C LYS A 14 6.50 0.49 12.53
N LEU A 15 7.39 1.15 11.80
CA LEU A 15 7.13 2.48 11.23
C LEU A 15 5.93 2.46 10.28
N MET A 16 5.84 1.44 9.46
CA MET A 16 4.83 1.36 8.40
C MET A 16 3.58 0.57 8.79
N HIS A 17 3.51 0.11 10.04
CA HIS A 17 2.38 -0.67 10.55
C HIS A 17 2.09 -1.94 9.76
N VAL A 18 3.14 -2.62 9.34
CA VAL A 18 3.06 -3.94 8.70
C VAL A 18 3.84 -4.94 9.53
N THR A 19 3.68 -6.23 9.26
CA THR A 19 4.42 -7.26 9.97
C THR A 19 5.75 -7.53 9.29
N LYS A 20 6.72 -8.07 10.05
CA LYS A 20 7.98 -8.55 9.47
C LYS A 20 7.72 -9.62 8.42
N ASN A 21 6.74 -10.50 8.66
CA ASN A 21 6.37 -11.55 7.72
C ASN A 21 5.91 -10.98 6.38
N THR A 22 5.19 -9.86 6.40
CA THR A 22 4.79 -9.16 5.18
C THR A 22 6.02 -8.73 4.38
N LEU A 23 7.01 -8.14 5.05
CA LEU A 23 8.25 -7.70 4.40
C LEU A 23 9.07 -8.88 3.88
N PHE A 24 9.15 -9.97 4.62
CA PHE A 24 9.83 -11.19 4.17
C PHE A 24 9.12 -11.79 2.94
N HIS A 25 7.79 -11.79 2.93
CA HIS A 25 7.01 -12.26 1.80
C HIS A 25 7.25 -11.39 0.56
N TYR A 26 7.24 -10.08 0.71
CA TYR A 26 7.50 -9.14 -0.40
C TYR A 26 8.89 -9.34 -0.99
N ASP A 27 9.88 -9.59 -0.16
CA ASP A 27 11.23 -9.90 -0.62
C ASP A 27 11.26 -11.23 -1.38
N LYS A 28 10.62 -12.24 -0.84
CA LYS A 28 10.56 -13.58 -1.45
C LYS A 28 9.95 -13.56 -2.86
N ILE A 29 8.91 -12.77 -3.06
CA ILE A 29 8.24 -12.69 -4.38
C ILE A 29 8.85 -11.64 -5.30
N GLY A 30 9.89 -10.93 -4.85
CA GLY A 30 10.58 -9.92 -5.66
C GLY A 30 9.82 -8.60 -5.80
N LEU A 31 8.84 -8.35 -4.93
CA LEU A 31 8.07 -7.12 -4.96
C LEU A 31 8.81 -5.96 -4.30
N PHE A 32 9.39 -6.21 -3.14
CA PHE A 32 10.06 -5.19 -2.34
C PHE A 32 11.14 -5.84 -1.49
N SER A 33 12.39 -5.51 -1.75
CA SER A 33 13.55 -6.16 -1.15
C SER A 33 14.43 -5.15 -0.42
N PRO A 34 15.15 -5.58 0.64
CA PRO A 34 16.09 -4.70 1.32
C PRO A 34 17.21 -4.29 0.37
N GLU A 35 17.68 -3.06 0.51
CA GLU A 35 18.79 -2.55 -0.28
C GLU A 35 20.10 -3.25 0.06
N ILE A 36 20.28 -3.62 1.33
CA ILE A 36 21.50 -4.27 1.81
C ILE A 36 21.15 -5.53 2.60
N VAL A 37 21.82 -6.63 2.26
CA VAL A 37 21.79 -7.87 3.04
C VAL A 37 23.23 -8.19 3.41
N LEU A 38 23.54 -8.21 4.71
CA LEU A 38 24.88 -8.51 5.20
C LEU A 38 25.13 -10.03 5.24
N ASP A 39 26.39 -10.42 5.39
CA ASP A 39 26.80 -11.82 5.42
C ASP A 39 26.12 -12.63 6.53
N ASN A 40 25.73 -11.98 7.62
CA ASN A 40 24.99 -12.60 8.72
C ASN A 40 23.47 -12.59 8.50
N GLU A 41 23.03 -12.33 7.26
CA GLU A 41 21.64 -12.26 6.82
C GLU A 41 20.84 -11.09 7.41
N TYR A 42 21.49 -10.16 8.11
CA TYR A 42 20.80 -8.94 8.52
C TYR A 42 20.40 -8.12 7.31
N ARG A 43 19.14 -7.64 7.31
CA ARG A 43 18.51 -6.92 6.20
C ARG A 43 18.32 -5.46 6.58
N TYR A 44 18.71 -4.58 5.66
CA TYR A 44 18.57 -3.14 5.86
C TYR A 44 17.88 -2.50 4.67
N TYR A 45 16.87 -1.70 4.97
CA TYR A 45 16.12 -0.92 3.99
C TYR A 45 16.57 0.52 4.07
N SER A 46 16.75 1.18 2.92
CA SER A 46 17.10 2.60 2.94
C SER A 46 15.86 3.45 3.19
N ILE A 47 16.10 4.68 3.68
CA ILE A 47 15.00 5.62 3.90
C ILE A 47 14.29 5.97 2.60
N HIS A 48 14.96 5.86 1.46
CA HIS A 48 14.37 6.10 0.13
C HIS A 48 13.36 5.01 -0.26
N GLN A 49 13.45 3.84 0.34
CA GLN A 49 12.51 2.75 0.09
C GLN A 49 11.16 2.94 0.80
N ILE A 50 11.09 3.86 1.77
CA ILE A 50 9.85 4.13 2.50
C ILE A 50 8.74 4.57 1.55
N GLU A 51 9.03 5.47 0.62
CA GLU A 51 8.05 5.95 -0.36
C GLU A 51 7.53 4.82 -1.25
N VAL A 52 8.41 3.92 -1.65
CA VAL A 52 8.01 2.75 -2.47
C VAL A 52 7.07 1.85 -1.67
N LEU A 53 7.39 1.59 -0.41
CA LEU A 53 6.54 0.77 0.45
C LEU A 53 5.18 1.45 0.71
N GLU A 54 5.17 2.76 0.92
CA GLU A 54 3.93 3.52 1.05
C GLU A 54 3.04 3.34 -0.19
N ALA A 55 3.63 3.43 -1.38
CA ALA A 55 2.90 3.22 -2.62
C ALA A 55 2.32 1.79 -2.71
N ILE A 56 3.11 0.78 -2.35
CA ILE A 56 2.65 -0.62 -2.34
C ILE A 56 1.46 -0.79 -1.39
N ILE A 57 1.57 -0.25 -0.18
CA ILE A 57 0.50 -0.35 0.82
C ILE A 57 -0.77 0.34 0.31
N MET A 58 -0.63 1.54 -0.25
CA MET A 58 -1.77 2.29 -0.79
C MET A 58 -2.47 1.52 -1.92
N LEU A 59 -1.71 1.02 -2.88
CA LEU A 59 -2.26 0.27 -4.01
C LEU A 59 -2.92 -1.02 -3.55
N LYS A 60 -2.36 -1.68 -2.52
CA LYS A 60 -2.96 -2.86 -1.92
C LYS A 60 -4.30 -2.54 -1.27
N GLU A 61 -4.38 -1.44 -0.54
CA GLU A 61 -5.63 -0.98 0.08
C GLU A 61 -6.70 -0.63 -0.96
N LEU A 62 -6.30 -0.17 -2.14
CA LEU A 62 -7.22 0.11 -3.24
C LEU A 62 -7.71 -1.16 -3.93
N GLY A 63 -7.20 -2.33 -3.54
CA GLY A 63 -7.67 -3.60 -4.05
C GLY A 63 -6.84 -4.20 -5.18
N MET A 64 -5.68 -3.62 -5.49
CA MET A 64 -4.79 -4.21 -6.48
C MET A 64 -4.13 -5.47 -5.91
N SER A 65 -3.97 -6.49 -6.75
CA SER A 65 -3.24 -7.69 -6.38
C SER A 65 -1.74 -7.41 -6.32
N LEU A 66 -1.00 -8.21 -5.57
CA LEU A 66 0.46 -8.06 -5.51
C LEU A 66 1.09 -8.21 -6.89
N LYS A 67 0.55 -9.08 -7.73
CA LYS A 67 1.01 -9.28 -9.09
C LYS A 67 0.82 -8.01 -9.95
N GLU A 68 -0.33 -7.38 -9.84
CA GLU A 68 -0.62 -6.11 -10.54
C GLU A 68 0.29 -4.99 -10.07
N ILE A 69 0.52 -4.91 -8.75
CA ILE A 69 1.43 -3.91 -8.16
C ILE A 69 2.84 -4.13 -8.68
N GLN A 70 3.31 -5.37 -8.71
CA GLN A 70 4.65 -5.71 -9.19
C GLN A 70 4.82 -5.33 -10.67
N ALA A 71 3.83 -5.64 -11.50
CA ALA A 71 3.85 -5.28 -12.91
C ALA A 71 3.88 -3.76 -13.10
N PHE A 72 3.11 -3.03 -12.31
CA PHE A 72 3.10 -1.56 -12.34
C PHE A 72 4.47 -0.99 -11.95
N LEU A 73 5.07 -1.48 -10.86
CA LEU A 73 6.36 -0.97 -10.36
C LEU A 73 7.52 -1.26 -11.29
N SER A 74 7.46 -2.34 -12.07
CA SER A 74 8.56 -2.72 -12.97
C SER A 74 8.62 -1.87 -14.24
N ASP A 75 7.54 -1.20 -14.60
CA ASP A 75 7.47 -0.38 -15.82
C ASP A 75 6.65 0.89 -15.58
N ARG A 76 6.98 1.60 -14.51
CA ARG A 76 6.27 2.84 -14.18
C ARG A 76 6.90 4.05 -14.87
N THR A 77 6.01 4.91 -15.36
CA THR A 77 6.34 6.23 -15.88
C THR A 77 5.41 7.23 -15.23
N PRO A 78 5.73 8.54 -15.24
CA PRO A 78 4.79 9.54 -14.74
C PRO A 78 3.42 9.46 -15.41
N GLU A 79 3.37 9.17 -16.71
CA GLU A 79 2.13 9.05 -17.48
C GLU A 79 1.30 7.86 -17.01
N LYS A 80 1.93 6.71 -16.78
CA LYS A 80 1.25 5.51 -16.28
C LYS A 80 0.74 5.70 -14.85
N LEU A 81 1.50 6.39 -14.03
CA LEU A 81 1.10 6.72 -12.67
C LEU A 81 -0.13 7.62 -12.67
N LEU A 82 -0.16 8.62 -13.54
CA LEU A 82 -1.29 9.52 -13.68
C LEU A 82 -2.54 8.78 -14.14
N GLU A 83 -2.42 7.91 -15.14
CA GLU A 83 -3.52 7.07 -15.62
C GLU A 83 -4.09 6.18 -14.51
N LEU A 84 -3.20 5.56 -13.73
CA LEU A 84 -3.61 4.71 -12.61
C LEU A 84 -4.37 5.50 -11.55
N PHE A 85 -3.86 6.66 -11.17
CA PHE A 85 -4.51 7.49 -10.16
C PHE A 85 -5.87 7.99 -10.64
N GLU A 86 -6.00 8.41 -11.88
CA GLU A 86 -7.28 8.86 -12.45
C GLU A 86 -8.31 7.73 -12.46
N LYS A 87 -7.89 6.52 -12.83
CA LYS A 87 -8.76 5.35 -12.82
C LYS A 87 -9.22 5.00 -11.39
N GLU A 88 -8.28 4.94 -10.45
CA GLU A 88 -8.60 4.59 -9.07
C GLU A 88 -9.45 5.67 -8.40
N GLU A 89 -9.21 6.93 -8.73
CA GLU A 89 -10.00 8.04 -8.22
C GLU A 89 -11.47 7.93 -8.65
N GLN A 90 -11.72 7.54 -9.91
CA GLN A 90 -13.08 7.32 -10.42
C GLN A 90 -13.77 6.14 -9.71
N ILE A 91 -13.02 5.07 -9.48
CA ILE A 91 -13.54 3.89 -8.75
C ILE A 91 -13.92 4.29 -7.32
N LEU A 92 -13.08 5.06 -6.65
CA LEU A 92 -13.33 5.54 -5.30
C LEU A 92 -14.53 6.47 -5.26
N ALA A 93 -14.67 7.38 -6.22
CA ALA A 93 -15.81 8.30 -6.30
C ALA A 93 -17.12 7.52 -6.40
N GLU A 94 -17.16 6.45 -7.21
CA GLU A 94 -18.35 5.60 -7.33
C GLU A 94 -18.65 4.85 -6.03
N LYS A 95 -17.64 4.33 -5.35
CA LYS A 95 -17.81 3.67 -4.06
C LYS A 95 -18.37 4.62 -3.01
N ILE A 96 -17.86 5.86 -2.98
CA ILE A 96 -18.34 6.89 -2.06
C ILE A 96 -19.82 7.18 -2.33
N ARG A 97 -20.21 7.32 -3.59
CA ARG A 97 -21.61 7.56 -3.97
C ARG A 97 -22.51 6.45 -3.48
N LEU A 98 -22.14 5.19 -3.74
CA LEU A 98 -22.91 4.03 -3.31
C LEU A 98 -23.04 3.95 -1.79
N LEU A 99 -21.96 4.23 -1.07
CA LEU A 99 -21.98 4.20 0.40
C LEU A 99 -22.86 5.32 0.97
N LYS A 100 -22.84 6.51 0.38
CA LYS A 100 -23.71 7.62 0.78
C LYS A 100 -25.18 7.27 0.56
N ASP A 101 -25.52 6.65 -0.57
CA ASP A 101 -26.89 6.24 -0.86
C ASP A 101 -27.39 5.21 0.16
N ARG A 102 -26.56 4.23 0.50
CA ARG A 102 -26.90 3.22 1.51
C ARG A 102 -27.07 3.81 2.90
N ARG A 103 -26.23 4.75 3.25
CA ARG A 103 -26.33 5.46 4.53
C ARG A 103 -27.62 6.25 4.61
N GLN A 104 -28.00 6.95 3.54
CA GLN A 104 -29.26 7.68 3.47
C GLN A 104 -30.46 6.74 3.62
N TRP A 105 -30.43 5.59 2.95
CA TRP A 105 -31.47 4.57 3.07
C TRP A 105 -31.67 4.13 4.53
N MET A 106 -30.57 3.86 5.23
CA MET A 106 -30.60 3.45 6.64
C MET A 106 -31.18 4.57 7.53
N GLU A 107 -30.79 5.81 7.30
CA GLU A 107 -31.32 6.97 8.04
C GLU A 107 -32.83 7.11 7.88
N GLU A 108 -33.33 6.96 6.67
CA GLU A 108 -34.77 7.01 6.38
C GLU A 108 -35.54 5.89 7.06
N LYS A 109 -34.99 4.66 7.04
CA LYS A 109 -35.60 3.51 7.73
C LYS A 109 -35.59 3.69 9.23
N SER A 110 -34.50 4.20 9.79
CA SER A 110 -34.37 4.47 11.21
C SER A 110 -35.43 5.47 11.67
N LYS A 111 -35.69 6.51 10.91
CA LYS A 111 -36.72 7.51 11.22
C LYS A 111 -38.11 6.87 11.28
N LYS A 112 -38.44 5.99 10.34
CA LYS A 112 -39.70 5.27 10.31
C LYS A 112 -39.88 4.37 11.53
N ILE A 113 -38.83 3.71 11.99
CA ILE A 113 -38.85 2.83 13.16
C ILE A 113 -39.05 3.62 14.44
N ARG A 114 -38.45 4.83 14.54
CA ARG A 114 -38.55 5.70 15.71
C ARG A 114 -39.88 6.43 15.81
N ALA A 115 -40.57 6.60 14.73
CA ALA A 115 -41.83 7.34 14.66
C ALA A 115 -43.00 6.65 15.42
#